data_73847730fb40425bcfaec228affff1d0
#
_entry.id   73847730fb40425bcfaec228affff1d0
#
_cell.length_a   1.000
_cell.length_b   1.000
_cell.length_c   1.000
_cell.angle_alpha   90.00
_cell.angle_beta   90.00
_cell.angle_gamma   90.00
#
_symmetry.space_group_name_H-M   'P 1'
#
loop_
_entity.id
_entity.type
_entity.pdbx_description
1 polymer ?
#
loop_
_entity_poly.entity_id
_entity_poly.type
_entity_poly.pdbx_seq_one_letter_code
_entity_poly.pdbx_strand_id
1 'polypeptide(L)'
;MNLNKEHSKLTQSFSKNIAQGSFLETAVETGFIVMTYQNETSEVQLLEKEIDSSFIQFHFCLKGQCKFVFNNGTYSLNISEENSLLLYNPQRDLPIHLEVDPTTWVVSLLISIKKFRGLFSHEADYITFLSEENQDKKYYKDGHISPSMAIVLNQLINYNLNSTIKSLYFKGKAYELLSLYFNRGEEANIEQCPFLVDDSNVVKIRQAKDIIISRLSEPPTLTALAIEIDLSLKKLKEGFKQIYGTTVYGFLFDYKMELARKLLESGAHNVNEVGLKVG
;
A
#
# COMPACT_ATOMS: atom_id res chain seq x y z
N MET A 1 -8.31 -19.13 33.34
CA MET A 1 -6.92 -18.73 33.53
C MET A 1 -6.06 -19.43 32.46
N ASN A 2 -6.19 -19.07 31.16
CA ASN A 2 -5.40 -19.63 30.04
C ASN A 2 -5.56 -18.81 28.74
N LEU A 3 -5.88 -17.52 28.83
CA LEU A 3 -6.01 -16.63 27.63
C LEU A 3 -4.72 -15.90 27.25
N ASN A 4 -3.65 -16.02 28.04
CA ASN A 4 -2.39 -15.29 27.80
C ASN A 4 -1.28 -16.10 27.11
N LYS A 5 -1.52 -17.36 26.75
CA LYS A 5 -0.47 -18.20 26.13
C LYS A 5 -0.50 -18.22 24.60
N GLU A 6 -1.59 -17.85 23.95
CA GLU A 6 -1.67 -17.82 22.48
C GLU A 6 -1.12 -16.51 21.87
N HIS A 7 -1.20 -15.39 22.62
CA HIS A 7 -0.61 -14.13 22.16
C HIS A 7 0.92 -14.10 22.15
N SER A 8 1.59 -14.97 22.93
CA SER A 8 3.06 -14.96 23.03
C SER A 8 3.76 -15.72 21.89
N LYS A 9 3.08 -16.58 21.17
CA LYS A 9 3.66 -17.33 20.04
C LYS A 9 3.70 -16.54 18.73
N LEU A 10 2.80 -15.57 18.54
CA LEU A 10 2.77 -14.71 17.35
C LEU A 10 3.83 -13.60 17.36
N THR A 11 4.35 -13.25 18.53
CA THR A 11 5.30 -12.12 18.69
C THR A 11 6.79 -12.53 18.62
N GLN A 12 7.13 -13.82 18.68
CA GLN A 12 8.51 -14.26 18.83
C GLN A 12 9.26 -14.64 17.53
N SER A 13 8.61 -14.73 16.39
CA SER A 13 9.28 -15.14 15.14
C SER A 13 9.87 -14.00 14.31
N PHE A 14 9.66 -12.74 14.69
CA PHE A 14 9.95 -11.56 13.85
C PHE A 14 11.32 -10.88 14.03
N SER A 15 12.14 -11.27 14.97
CA SER A 15 13.29 -10.43 15.37
C SER A 15 14.61 -10.74 14.68
N LYS A 16 14.71 -11.61 13.69
CA LYS A 16 16.04 -12.10 13.28
C LYS A 16 16.59 -11.65 11.93
N ASN A 17 15.85 -11.05 10.99
CA ASN A 17 16.39 -10.72 9.65
C ASN A 17 15.96 -9.38 9.05
N ILE A 18 15.48 -8.41 9.81
CA ILE A 18 15.15 -7.09 9.26
C ILE A 18 16.34 -6.16 9.47
N ALA A 19 17.33 -6.28 8.63
CA ALA A 19 18.59 -5.57 8.82
C ALA A 19 18.56 -4.10 8.38
N GLN A 20 17.58 -3.52 7.68
CA GLN A 20 17.60 -2.10 7.25
C GLN A 20 16.30 -1.59 6.56
N GLY A 21 15.13 -2.08 6.90
CA GLY A 21 13.85 -1.45 6.51
C GLY A 21 13.02 -1.08 7.74
N SER A 22 12.11 -0.13 7.63
CA SER A 22 11.17 0.11 8.72
C SER A 22 10.00 -0.85 8.61
N PHE A 23 9.93 -1.82 9.52
CA PHE A 23 8.79 -2.72 9.67
C PHE A 23 8.04 -2.39 10.95
N LEU A 24 6.74 -2.29 10.84
CA LEU A 24 5.87 -2.08 11.98
C LEU A 24 4.65 -3.00 11.89
N GLU A 25 4.42 -3.74 12.94
CA GLU A 25 3.20 -4.53 13.16
C GLU A 25 2.39 -3.91 14.30
N THR A 26 1.11 -3.69 14.07
CA THR A 26 0.18 -3.15 15.06
C THR A 26 -1.08 -4.02 15.12
N ALA A 27 -1.27 -4.73 16.21
CA ALA A 27 -2.55 -5.38 16.52
C ALA A 27 -3.55 -4.28 16.89
N VAL A 28 -4.51 -4.03 16.03
CA VAL A 28 -5.54 -2.99 16.24
C VAL A 28 -6.71 -3.53 17.05
N GLU A 29 -7.00 -4.81 16.89
CA GLU A 29 -7.96 -5.60 17.68
C GLU A 29 -7.59 -7.08 17.64
N THR A 30 -8.27 -7.90 18.47
CA THR A 30 -8.17 -9.35 18.38
C THR A 30 -8.59 -9.83 16.99
N GLY A 31 -7.68 -10.52 16.30
CA GLY A 31 -7.90 -10.98 14.92
C GLY A 31 -7.87 -9.89 13.87
N PHE A 32 -7.29 -8.71 14.15
CA PHE A 32 -7.07 -7.66 13.17
C PHE A 32 -5.71 -6.97 13.37
N ILE A 33 -4.84 -7.09 12.39
CA ILE A 33 -3.45 -6.63 12.41
C ILE A 33 -3.21 -5.72 11.20
N VAL A 34 -2.51 -4.63 11.42
CA VAL A 34 -1.98 -3.75 10.37
C VAL A 34 -0.47 -3.90 10.36
N MET A 35 0.10 -4.14 9.19
CA MET A 35 1.53 -4.17 8.97
C MET A 35 1.91 -3.08 7.98
N THR A 36 2.93 -2.30 8.29
CA THR A 36 3.52 -1.36 7.35
C THR A 36 4.99 -1.71 7.14
N TYR A 37 5.43 -1.68 5.92
CA TYR A 37 6.80 -1.96 5.55
C TYR A 37 7.34 -0.95 4.53
N GLN A 38 8.50 -0.39 4.81
CA GLN A 38 9.22 0.53 3.93
C GLN A 38 10.64 -0.01 3.73
N ASN A 39 10.96 -0.42 2.51
CA ASN A 39 12.32 -0.78 2.14
C ASN A 39 13.02 0.45 1.54
N GLU A 40 13.78 1.17 2.36
CA GLU A 40 14.59 2.32 1.94
C GLU A 40 16.05 1.93 1.63
N THR A 41 16.32 0.63 1.52
CA THR A 41 17.66 0.13 1.17
C THR A 41 17.83 -0.01 -0.34
N SER A 42 19.05 -0.24 -0.78
CA SER A 42 19.39 -0.54 -2.18
C SER A 42 19.23 -2.03 -2.55
N GLU A 43 18.86 -2.87 -1.58
CA GLU A 43 18.79 -4.32 -1.76
C GLU A 43 17.34 -4.81 -1.58
N VAL A 44 17.02 -5.94 -2.21
CA VAL A 44 15.75 -6.65 -1.99
C VAL A 44 15.71 -7.15 -0.57
N GLN A 45 14.62 -6.88 0.14
CA GLN A 45 14.39 -7.37 1.50
C GLN A 45 13.36 -8.48 1.51
N LEU A 46 13.55 -9.45 2.40
CA LEU A 46 12.62 -10.57 2.59
C LEU A 46 11.80 -10.35 3.86
N LEU A 47 10.50 -10.43 3.73
CA LEU A 47 9.55 -10.45 4.84
C LEU A 47 8.85 -11.81 4.88
N GLU A 48 9.00 -12.51 6.00
CA GLU A 48 8.38 -13.80 6.23
C GLU A 48 7.48 -13.76 7.46
N LYS A 49 6.26 -14.28 7.33
CA LYS A 49 5.31 -14.40 8.44
C LYS A 49 4.38 -15.59 8.25
N GLU A 50 4.31 -16.42 9.27
CA GLU A 50 3.30 -17.47 9.34
C GLU A 50 1.92 -16.87 9.55
N ILE A 51 0.99 -17.22 8.65
CA ILE A 51 -0.41 -16.82 8.69
C ILE A 51 -1.25 -18.07 8.48
N ASP A 52 -2.10 -18.35 9.43
CA ASP A 52 -3.02 -19.49 9.36
C ASP A 52 -4.20 -19.20 8.40
N SER A 53 -4.91 -20.26 8.02
CA SER A 53 -6.04 -20.24 7.09
C SER A 53 -7.25 -19.43 7.57
N SER A 54 -7.27 -19.00 8.83
CA SER A 54 -8.36 -18.17 9.37
C SER A 54 -8.28 -16.70 8.99
N PHE A 55 -7.16 -16.25 8.39
CA PHE A 55 -6.96 -14.84 8.03
C PHE A 55 -7.17 -14.56 6.55
N ILE A 56 -7.90 -13.47 6.31
CA ILE A 56 -7.95 -12.79 5.02
C ILE A 56 -6.80 -11.79 4.99
N GLN A 57 -6.09 -11.70 3.88
CA GLN A 57 -4.95 -10.83 3.71
C GLN A 57 -5.23 -9.80 2.62
N PHE A 58 -5.04 -8.52 2.93
CA PHE A 58 -5.07 -7.42 1.99
C PHE A 58 -3.69 -6.80 1.95
N HIS A 59 -3.10 -6.72 0.79
CA HIS A 59 -1.78 -6.14 0.57
C HIS A 59 -1.88 -4.99 -0.40
N PHE A 60 -1.24 -3.89 -0.09
CA PHE A 60 -1.26 -2.66 -0.87
C PHE A 60 0.17 -2.22 -1.12
N CYS A 61 0.58 -2.16 -2.38
CA CYS A 61 1.88 -1.62 -2.79
C CYS A 61 1.69 -0.14 -3.17
N LEU A 62 2.06 0.76 -2.27
CA LEU A 62 1.87 2.19 -2.46
C LEU A 62 2.96 2.83 -3.33
N LYS A 63 4.18 2.30 -3.24
CA LYS A 63 5.35 2.75 -3.99
C LYS A 63 6.21 1.54 -4.34
N GLY A 64 6.84 1.56 -5.52
CA GLY A 64 7.77 0.51 -5.96
C GLY A 64 7.07 -0.78 -6.40
N GLN A 65 7.65 -1.90 -6.05
CA GLN A 65 7.06 -3.22 -6.34
C GLN A 65 7.51 -4.27 -5.34
N CYS A 66 6.68 -5.28 -5.18
CA CYS A 66 7.00 -6.45 -4.35
C CYS A 66 6.47 -7.72 -4.98
N LYS A 67 7.01 -8.85 -4.55
CA LYS A 67 6.67 -10.16 -5.08
C LYS A 67 6.36 -11.13 -3.95
N PHE A 68 5.15 -11.68 -3.96
CA PHE A 68 4.78 -12.81 -3.12
C PHE A 68 5.31 -14.09 -3.72
N VAL A 69 5.95 -14.90 -2.90
CA VAL A 69 6.53 -16.18 -3.28
C VAL A 69 5.79 -17.30 -2.56
N PHE A 70 5.31 -18.29 -3.31
CA PHE A 70 4.55 -19.42 -2.77
C PHE A 70 5.22 -20.75 -3.13
N ASN A 71 4.97 -21.77 -2.31
CA ASN A 71 5.43 -23.15 -2.55
C ASN A 71 6.94 -23.21 -2.87
N ASN A 72 7.76 -22.62 -2.01
CA ASN A 72 9.23 -22.60 -2.16
C ASN A 72 9.70 -22.07 -3.53
N GLY A 73 9.06 -21.02 -4.03
CA GLY A 73 9.46 -20.36 -5.27
C GLY A 73 8.81 -20.89 -6.55
N THR A 74 7.97 -21.92 -6.46
CA THR A 74 7.32 -22.51 -7.65
C THR A 74 6.27 -21.57 -8.28
N TYR A 75 5.69 -20.68 -7.48
CA TYR A 75 4.68 -19.71 -7.92
C TYR A 75 4.91 -18.37 -7.28
N SER A 76 4.73 -17.29 -8.01
CA SER A 76 4.86 -15.93 -7.50
C SER A 76 3.79 -15.00 -8.06
N LEU A 77 3.43 -13.99 -7.27
CA LEU A 77 2.53 -12.90 -7.64
C LEU A 77 3.25 -11.58 -7.43
N ASN A 78 3.34 -10.78 -8.48
CA ASN A 78 3.92 -9.44 -8.41
C ASN A 78 2.83 -8.42 -8.10
N ILE A 79 3.14 -7.49 -7.21
CA ILE A 79 2.32 -6.31 -6.96
C ILE A 79 3.18 -5.10 -7.30
N SER A 80 2.79 -4.38 -8.34
CA SER A 80 3.41 -3.12 -8.72
C SER A 80 2.79 -1.95 -7.97
N GLU A 81 3.42 -0.79 -8.10
CA GLU A 81 2.96 0.48 -7.51
C GLU A 81 1.48 0.74 -7.80
N GLU A 82 0.77 1.27 -6.83
CA GLU A 82 -0.66 1.60 -6.86
C GLU A 82 -1.59 0.39 -7.09
N ASN A 83 -1.12 -0.83 -6.82
CA ASN A 83 -1.94 -2.03 -6.88
C ASN A 83 -2.12 -2.69 -5.51
N SER A 84 -3.19 -3.44 -5.42
CA SER A 84 -3.56 -4.21 -4.23
C SER A 84 -3.82 -5.66 -4.57
N LEU A 85 -3.65 -6.53 -3.57
CA LEU A 85 -3.88 -7.95 -3.66
C LEU A 85 -4.67 -8.41 -2.44
N LEU A 86 -5.80 -9.07 -2.66
CA LEU A 86 -6.56 -9.77 -1.63
C LEU A 86 -6.32 -11.27 -1.80
N LEU A 87 -5.96 -11.93 -0.70
CA LEU A 87 -5.75 -13.36 -0.62
C LEU A 87 -6.57 -13.96 0.52
N TYR A 88 -7.24 -15.07 0.25
CA TYR A 88 -7.89 -15.90 1.25
C TYR A 88 -7.90 -17.36 0.82
N ASN A 89 -7.52 -18.25 1.72
CA ASN A 89 -7.61 -19.68 1.50
C ASN A 89 -8.06 -20.38 2.79
N PRO A 90 -9.33 -20.78 2.92
CA PRO A 90 -9.84 -21.43 4.10
C PRO A 90 -9.31 -22.88 4.28
N GLN A 91 -8.72 -23.48 3.24
CA GLN A 91 -8.27 -24.88 3.26
C GLN A 91 -6.80 -25.04 3.63
N ARG A 92 -6.00 -23.97 3.54
CA ARG A 92 -4.55 -24.02 3.78
C ARG A 92 -4.05 -22.70 4.34
N ASP A 93 -3.05 -22.79 5.18
CA ASP A 93 -2.30 -21.64 5.64
C ASP A 93 -1.65 -20.93 4.44
N LEU A 94 -1.65 -19.60 4.52
CA LEU A 94 -1.04 -18.73 3.51
C LEU A 94 0.04 -17.87 4.20
N PRO A 95 1.23 -18.41 4.44
CA PRO A 95 2.31 -17.62 4.98
C PRO A 95 2.70 -16.50 4.01
N ILE A 96 3.09 -15.37 4.56
CA ILE A 96 3.66 -14.27 3.81
C ILE A 96 5.14 -14.58 3.59
N HIS A 97 5.51 -14.77 2.33
CA HIS A 97 6.89 -14.74 1.86
C HIS A 97 6.95 -13.63 0.81
N LEU A 98 7.41 -12.46 1.22
CA LEU A 98 7.37 -11.27 0.40
C LEU A 98 8.80 -10.78 0.12
N GLU A 99 9.17 -10.76 -1.15
CA GLU A 99 10.35 -10.06 -1.65
C GLU A 99 9.97 -8.61 -1.93
N VAL A 100 10.62 -7.67 -1.26
CA VAL A 100 10.33 -6.24 -1.33
C VAL A 100 11.50 -5.54 -1.99
N ASP A 101 11.28 -5.02 -3.18
CA ASP A 101 12.31 -4.32 -3.95
C ASP A 101 12.75 -3.02 -3.25
N PRO A 102 13.92 -2.46 -3.61
CA PRO A 102 14.35 -1.15 -3.14
C PRO A 102 13.30 -0.07 -3.32
N THR A 103 13.24 0.89 -2.41
CA THR A 103 12.31 2.05 -2.43
C THR A 103 10.82 1.68 -2.44
N THR A 104 10.46 0.52 -1.90
CA THR A 104 9.11 -0.02 -1.92
C THR A 104 8.39 0.17 -0.58
N TRP A 105 7.13 0.61 -0.64
CA TRP A 105 6.25 0.80 0.50
C TRP A 105 5.01 -0.11 0.40
N VAL A 106 4.84 -0.95 1.40
CA VAL A 106 3.74 -1.93 1.47
C VAL A 106 2.97 -1.74 2.77
N VAL A 107 1.64 -1.79 2.66
CA VAL A 107 0.74 -1.91 3.81
C VAL A 107 -0.04 -3.20 3.67
N SER A 108 -0.16 -3.95 4.75
CA SER A 108 -0.96 -5.18 4.78
C SER A 108 -1.97 -5.13 5.93
N LEU A 109 -3.19 -5.53 5.63
CA LEU A 109 -4.23 -5.78 6.62
C LEU A 109 -4.44 -7.29 6.72
N LEU A 110 -4.33 -7.83 7.92
CA LEU A 110 -4.62 -9.23 8.23
C LEU A 110 -5.83 -9.25 9.14
N ILE A 111 -6.94 -9.79 8.67
CA ILE A 111 -8.18 -9.84 9.44
C ILE A 111 -8.72 -11.27 9.49
N SER A 112 -9.03 -11.75 10.69
CA SER A 112 -9.62 -13.10 10.81
C SER A 112 -10.99 -13.15 10.16
N ILE A 113 -11.32 -14.26 9.49
CA ILE A 113 -12.62 -14.45 8.82
C ILE A 113 -13.79 -14.25 9.80
N LYS A 114 -13.63 -14.67 11.06
CA LYS A 114 -14.62 -14.45 12.11
C LYS A 114 -14.87 -12.96 12.35
N LYS A 115 -13.79 -12.17 12.46
CA LYS A 115 -13.89 -10.71 12.65
C LYS A 115 -14.50 -10.05 11.41
N PHE A 116 -14.04 -10.45 10.23
CA PHE A 116 -14.49 -9.92 8.96
C PHE A 116 -15.99 -10.14 8.74
N ARG A 117 -16.49 -11.37 8.96
CA ARG A 117 -17.93 -11.66 8.89
C ARG A 117 -18.74 -10.82 9.88
N GLY A 118 -18.20 -10.56 11.08
CA GLY A 118 -18.87 -9.69 12.05
C GLY A 118 -18.97 -8.22 11.63
N LEU A 119 -18.08 -7.75 10.75
CA LEU A 119 -18.12 -6.38 10.20
C LEU A 119 -19.12 -6.23 9.06
N PHE A 120 -19.28 -7.27 8.26
CA PHE A 120 -20.07 -7.27 7.03
C PHE A 120 -21.29 -8.20 7.12
N SER A 121 -21.86 -8.35 8.33
CA SER A 121 -23.00 -9.27 8.55
C SER A 121 -24.26 -8.90 7.79
N HIS A 122 -24.44 -7.64 7.42
CA HIS A 122 -25.58 -7.15 6.62
C HIS A 122 -25.23 -7.05 5.13
N GLU A 123 -23.95 -7.01 4.78
CA GLU A 123 -23.44 -6.83 3.42
C GLU A 123 -22.80 -8.12 2.87
N ALA A 124 -22.94 -9.24 3.58
CA ALA A 124 -22.28 -10.51 3.21
C ALA A 124 -22.65 -10.98 1.79
N ASP A 125 -23.86 -10.69 1.34
CA ASP A 125 -24.34 -11.08 -0.01
C ASP A 125 -23.62 -10.34 -1.14
N TYR A 126 -23.05 -9.16 -0.86
CA TYR A 126 -22.28 -8.38 -1.85
C TYR A 126 -20.80 -8.75 -1.91
N ILE A 127 -20.30 -9.54 -0.95
CA ILE A 127 -18.91 -9.94 -0.89
C ILE A 127 -18.79 -11.41 -1.29
N THR A 128 -18.42 -11.66 -2.54
CA THR A 128 -18.47 -12.96 -3.21
C THR A 128 -17.88 -14.12 -2.40
N PHE A 129 -16.78 -13.91 -1.67
CA PHE A 129 -16.14 -14.98 -0.88
C PHE A 129 -16.75 -15.19 0.51
N LEU A 130 -17.71 -14.33 0.92
CA LEU A 130 -18.48 -14.51 2.16
C LEU A 130 -19.76 -15.29 1.94
N SER A 131 -20.25 -15.40 0.71
CA SER A 131 -21.48 -16.13 0.40
C SER A 131 -21.36 -17.59 0.82
N GLU A 132 -22.46 -18.20 1.22
CA GLU A 132 -22.50 -19.60 1.67
C GLU A 132 -21.93 -20.56 0.64
N GLU A 133 -22.13 -20.30 -0.66
CA GLU A 133 -21.66 -21.11 -1.78
C GLU A 133 -20.13 -21.05 -1.96
N ASN A 134 -19.46 -20.02 -1.44
CA ASN A 134 -18.04 -19.75 -1.67
C ASN A 134 -17.18 -19.81 -0.38
N GLN A 135 -17.79 -20.10 0.78
CA GLN A 135 -17.07 -20.04 2.07
C GLN A 135 -15.86 -20.98 2.17
N ASP A 136 -15.87 -22.08 1.40
CA ASP A 136 -14.78 -23.06 1.35
C ASP A 136 -13.86 -22.91 0.15
N LYS A 137 -14.08 -21.87 -0.69
CA LYS A 137 -13.28 -21.63 -1.90
C LYS A 137 -12.13 -20.69 -1.64
N LYS A 138 -11.03 -20.94 -2.33
CA LYS A 138 -9.92 -19.98 -2.39
C LYS A 138 -10.38 -18.72 -3.08
N TYR A 139 -9.96 -17.59 -2.57
CA TYR A 139 -10.25 -16.30 -3.15
C TYR A 139 -8.98 -15.50 -3.40
N TYR A 140 -8.87 -14.98 -4.60
CA TYR A 140 -7.80 -14.11 -5.05
C TYR A 140 -8.43 -12.96 -5.84
N LYS A 141 -7.99 -11.75 -5.54
CA LYS A 141 -8.39 -10.57 -6.31
C LYS A 141 -7.26 -9.55 -6.31
N ASP A 142 -6.80 -9.19 -7.47
CA ASP A 142 -5.97 -8.02 -7.70
C ASP A 142 -6.84 -6.78 -7.99
N GLY A 143 -6.25 -5.60 -7.82
CA GLY A 143 -6.98 -4.37 -8.09
C GLY A 143 -6.10 -3.15 -7.89
N HIS A 144 -6.59 -2.00 -8.37
CA HIS A 144 -5.89 -0.73 -8.19
C HIS A 144 -6.21 -0.11 -6.83
N ILE A 145 -5.23 0.60 -6.27
CA ILE A 145 -5.42 1.46 -5.11
C ILE A 145 -6.13 2.73 -5.59
N SER A 146 -7.34 2.96 -5.07
CA SER A 146 -8.03 4.21 -5.36
C SER A 146 -7.29 5.40 -4.72
N PRO A 147 -7.50 6.62 -5.23
CA PRO A 147 -6.92 7.82 -4.63
C PRO A 147 -7.20 7.98 -3.15
N SER A 148 -8.43 7.74 -2.75
CA SER A 148 -8.84 7.81 -1.33
C SER A 148 -8.11 6.76 -0.48
N MET A 149 -7.95 5.55 -1.00
CA MET A 149 -7.15 4.51 -0.34
C MET A 149 -5.67 4.93 -0.22
N ALA A 150 -5.09 5.53 -1.26
CA ALA A 150 -3.70 6.00 -1.25
C ALA A 150 -3.46 7.03 -0.13
N ILE A 151 -4.41 7.94 0.12
CA ILE A 151 -4.33 8.90 1.23
C ILE A 151 -4.28 8.17 2.57
N VAL A 152 -5.18 7.21 2.81
CA VAL A 152 -5.22 6.44 4.06
C VAL A 152 -3.95 5.62 4.25
N LEU A 153 -3.44 4.99 3.19
CA LEU A 153 -2.21 4.22 3.20
C LEU A 153 -1.00 5.08 3.54
N ASN A 154 -0.89 6.28 2.93
CA ASN A 154 0.16 7.24 3.26
C ASN A 154 0.09 7.69 4.73
N GLN A 155 -1.10 7.89 5.26
CA GLN A 155 -1.29 8.27 6.66
C GLN A 155 -0.89 7.13 7.62
N LEU A 156 -1.08 5.86 7.23
CA LEU A 156 -0.62 4.70 8.00
C LEU A 156 0.91 4.58 8.01
N ILE A 157 1.56 4.90 6.89
CA ILE A 157 3.03 4.82 6.76
C ILE A 157 3.71 6.01 7.45
N ASN A 158 3.20 7.24 7.22
CA ASN A 158 3.84 8.49 7.63
C ASN A 158 3.17 9.13 8.86
N TYR A 159 2.64 8.33 9.77
CA TYR A 159 2.01 8.86 10.99
C TYR A 159 3.04 9.50 11.93
N ASN A 160 2.63 10.59 12.58
CA ASN A 160 3.41 11.27 13.62
C ASN A 160 2.52 11.45 14.86
N LEU A 161 2.36 10.39 15.64
CA LEU A 161 1.47 10.35 16.78
C LEU A 161 2.15 9.75 18.02
N ASN A 162 1.68 10.17 19.18
CA ASN A 162 2.09 9.59 20.45
C ASN A 162 1.71 8.09 20.49
N SER A 163 2.60 7.27 21.06
CA SER A 163 2.41 5.83 21.20
C SER A 163 1.09 5.43 21.87
N THR A 164 0.58 6.25 22.78
CA THR A 164 -0.66 6.01 23.55
C THR A 164 -1.91 5.96 22.66
N ILE A 165 -1.99 6.79 21.61
CA ILE A 165 -3.16 6.84 20.72
C ILE A 165 -2.95 6.13 19.39
N LYS A 166 -1.74 5.63 19.15
CA LYS A 166 -1.36 4.96 17.91
C LYS A 166 -2.31 3.82 17.53
N SER A 167 -2.62 2.91 18.46
CA SER A 167 -3.51 1.78 18.20
C SER A 167 -4.90 2.23 17.78
N LEU A 168 -5.46 3.26 18.43
CA LEU A 168 -6.76 3.82 18.06
C LEU A 168 -6.73 4.44 16.67
N TYR A 169 -5.66 5.16 16.33
CA TYR A 169 -5.49 5.75 15.01
C TYR A 169 -5.40 4.68 13.92
N PHE A 170 -4.53 3.68 14.11
CA PHE A 170 -4.39 2.56 13.17
C PHE A 170 -5.70 1.79 12.99
N LYS A 171 -6.45 1.58 14.09
CA LYS A 171 -7.78 0.98 14.05
C LYS A 171 -8.73 1.80 13.17
N GLY A 172 -8.85 3.11 13.40
CA GLY A 172 -9.70 3.99 12.58
C GLY A 172 -9.32 3.94 11.10
N LYS A 173 -8.02 4.02 10.78
CA LYS A 173 -7.51 3.97 9.41
C LYS A 173 -7.69 2.60 8.74
N ALA A 174 -7.56 1.51 9.48
CA ALA A 174 -7.80 0.18 8.95
C ALA A 174 -9.27 -0.04 8.57
N TYR A 175 -10.21 0.44 9.37
CA TYR A 175 -11.64 0.39 9.04
C TYR A 175 -12.00 1.31 7.87
N GLU A 176 -11.46 2.52 7.83
CA GLU A 176 -11.61 3.43 6.70
C GLU A 176 -11.11 2.79 5.39
N LEU A 177 -9.92 2.16 5.44
CA LEU A 177 -9.34 1.47 4.29
C LEU A 177 -10.18 0.29 3.81
N LEU A 178 -10.71 -0.52 4.73
CA LEU A 178 -11.64 -1.61 4.38
C LEU A 178 -12.94 -1.08 3.75
N SER A 179 -13.50 0.00 4.30
CA SER A 179 -14.71 0.62 3.76
C SER A 179 -14.47 1.12 2.33
N LEU A 180 -13.33 1.80 2.09
CA LEU A 180 -12.95 2.27 0.75
C LEU A 180 -12.66 1.11 -0.21
N TYR A 181 -12.06 0.01 0.27
CA TYR A 181 -11.76 -1.16 -0.54
C TYR A 181 -13.04 -1.83 -1.08
N PHE A 182 -14.09 -1.92 -0.26
CA PHE A 182 -15.37 -2.55 -0.62
C PHE A 182 -16.38 -1.57 -1.23
N ASN A 183 -16.16 -0.27 -1.16
CA ASN A 183 -16.99 0.76 -1.80
C ASN A 183 -16.76 0.85 -3.32
N ARG A 184 -16.55 -0.29 -4.00
CA ARG A 184 -16.33 -0.39 -5.45
C ARG A 184 -17.61 -0.72 -6.21
N GLY A 185 -18.77 -0.31 -5.72
CA GLY A 185 -20.04 -0.36 -6.43
C GLY A 185 -20.09 0.72 -7.52
N GLU A 186 -20.72 0.38 -8.64
CA GLU A 186 -21.05 1.29 -9.71
C GLU A 186 -21.61 2.60 -9.14
N GLU A 187 -20.99 3.74 -9.48
CA GLU A 187 -21.46 5.09 -9.16
C GLU A 187 -21.91 5.33 -7.70
N ALA A 188 -21.06 5.03 -6.72
CA ALA A 188 -21.26 5.57 -5.39
C ALA A 188 -21.12 7.10 -5.47
N ASN A 189 -22.23 7.79 -5.30
CA ASN A 189 -22.32 9.24 -5.22
C ASN A 189 -21.30 9.75 -4.20
N ILE A 190 -20.27 10.42 -4.68
CA ILE A 190 -19.07 10.85 -3.97
C ILE A 190 -19.34 11.92 -2.89
N GLU A 191 -20.58 12.37 -2.78
CA GLU A 191 -21.01 13.44 -1.88
C GLU A 191 -21.06 13.08 -0.38
N GLN A 192 -20.81 11.84 0.03
CA GLN A 192 -21.08 11.42 1.41
C GLN A 192 -19.88 11.27 2.33
N CYS A 193 -18.65 11.54 1.91
CA CYS A 193 -17.51 11.53 2.83
C CYS A 193 -16.92 12.95 3.01
N PRO A 194 -17.20 13.62 4.13
CA PRO A 194 -16.81 15.02 4.34
C PRO A 194 -15.28 15.24 4.44
N PHE A 195 -14.49 14.17 4.44
CA PHE A 195 -13.02 14.21 4.53
C PHE A 195 -12.31 13.77 3.25
N LEU A 196 -13.03 13.39 2.19
CA LEU A 196 -12.41 13.09 0.91
C LEU A 196 -12.07 14.41 0.22
N VAL A 197 -10.78 14.62 0.00
CA VAL A 197 -10.32 15.51 -1.06
C VAL A 197 -11.08 15.09 -2.32
N ASP A 198 -11.80 16.04 -2.91
CA ASP A 198 -12.55 15.91 -4.15
C ASP A 198 -11.81 14.97 -5.13
N ASP A 199 -12.42 13.83 -5.47
CA ASP A 199 -11.80 12.80 -6.33
C ASP A 199 -11.35 13.39 -7.67
N SER A 200 -12.01 14.43 -8.16
CA SER A 200 -11.58 15.18 -9.33
C SER A 200 -10.19 15.81 -9.13
N ASN A 201 -9.88 16.30 -7.95
CA ASN A 201 -8.57 16.86 -7.62
C ASN A 201 -7.51 15.76 -7.53
N VAL A 202 -7.87 14.57 -7.10
CA VAL A 202 -6.92 13.47 -6.98
C VAL A 202 -6.55 12.91 -8.35
N VAL A 203 -7.51 12.76 -9.26
CA VAL A 203 -7.23 12.42 -10.67
C VAL A 203 -6.28 13.46 -11.28
N LYS A 204 -6.53 14.74 -11.04
CA LYS A 204 -5.66 15.85 -11.50
C LYS A 204 -4.26 15.79 -10.89
N ILE A 205 -4.12 15.40 -9.61
CA ILE A 205 -2.81 15.22 -8.99
C ILE A 205 -2.05 14.03 -9.59
N ARG A 206 -2.73 12.94 -9.95
CA ARG A 206 -2.12 11.83 -10.70
C ARG A 206 -1.68 12.27 -12.09
N GLN A 207 -2.49 13.04 -12.80
CA GLN A 207 -2.08 13.65 -14.07
C GLN A 207 -0.82 14.52 -13.91
N ALA A 208 -0.71 15.28 -12.82
CA ALA A 208 0.49 16.05 -12.52
C ALA A 208 1.73 15.15 -12.41
N LYS A 209 1.64 14.01 -11.73
CA LYS A 209 2.74 13.02 -11.67
C LYS A 209 3.12 12.53 -13.07
N ASP A 210 2.15 12.13 -13.86
CA ASP A 210 2.40 11.60 -15.22
C ASP A 210 3.04 12.64 -16.15
N ILE A 211 2.59 13.89 -16.06
CA ILE A 211 3.18 15.01 -16.80
C ILE A 211 4.66 15.21 -16.41
N ILE A 212 4.97 15.21 -15.12
CA ILE A 212 6.33 15.39 -14.61
C ILE A 212 7.23 14.25 -15.06
N ILE A 213 6.75 13.01 -14.99
CA ILE A 213 7.51 11.84 -15.43
C ILE A 213 7.73 11.86 -16.95
N SER A 214 6.74 12.27 -17.74
CA SER A 214 6.85 12.35 -19.18
C SER A 214 7.82 13.47 -19.67
N ARG A 215 8.06 14.49 -18.82
CA ARG A 215 8.92 15.64 -19.14
C ARG A 215 10.10 15.76 -18.19
N LEU A 216 10.76 14.65 -17.91
CA LEU A 216 11.83 14.54 -16.92
C LEU A 216 12.98 15.53 -17.15
N SER A 217 13.44 15.70 -18.40
CA SER A 217 14.55 16.59 -18.72
C SER A 217 14.18 18.08 -18.60
N GLU A 218 12.94 18.43 -18.90
CA GLU A 218 12.44 19.80 -18.86
C GLU A 218 11.06 19.85 -18.16
N PRO A 219 11.02 19.65 -16.84
CA PRO A 219 9.76 19.61 -16.10
C PRO A 219 9.11 21.00 -16.08
N PRO A 220 7.77 21.08 -16.16
CA PRO A 220 7.06 22.34 -16.09
C PRO A 220 7.24 22.99 -14.70
N THR A 221 7.14 24.30 -14.63
CA THR A 221 7.07 25.00 -13.35
C THR A 221 5.81 24.59 -12.60
N LEU A 222 5.80 24.68 -11.25
CA LEU A 222 4.61 24.34 -10.46
C LEU A 222 3.37 25.14 -10.88
N THR A 223 3.56 26.39 -11.29
CA THR A 223 2.46 27.24 -11.77
C THR A 223 1.93 26.74 -13.12
N ALA A 224 2.81 26.42 -14.05
CA ALA A 224 2.41 25.86 -15.35
C ALA A 224 1.71 24.51 -15.17
N LEU A 225 2.25 23.63 -14.31
CA LEU A 225 1.67 22.33 -14.00
C LEU A 225 0.27 22.48 -13.39
N ALA A 226 0.09 23.41 -12.44
CA ALA A 226 -1.19 23.67 -11.80
C ALA A 226 -2.25 24.13 -12.80
N ILE A 227 -1.85 25.02 -13.75
CA ILE A 227 -2.72 25.48 -14.84
C ILE A 227 -3.09 24.32 -15.76
N GLU A 228 -2.11 23.51 -16.16
CA GLU A 228 -2.31 22.40 -17.11
C GLU A 228 -3.30 21.34 -16.58
N ILE A 229 -3.31 21.10 -15.26
CA ILE A 229 -4.24 20.18 -14.63
C ILE A 229 -5.50 20.86 -14.07
N ASP A 230 -5.69 22.16 -14.33
CA ASP A 230 -6.81 22.94 -13.82
C ASP A 230 -6.98 22.86 -12.29
N LEU A 231 -5.89 23.12 -11.56
CA LEU A 231 -5.86 23.23 -10.10
C LEU A 231 -5.23 24.54 -9.65
N SER A 232 -5.60 25.01 -8.46
CA SER A 232 -4.81 26.07 -7.83
C SER A 232 -3.44 25.54 -7.38
N LEU A 233 -2.44 26.40 -7.38
CA LEU A 233 -1.08 26.02 -6.94
C LEU A 233 -1.07 25.48 -5.49
N LYS A 234 -1.95 25.99 -4.63
CA LYS A 234 -2.12 25.52 -3.26
C LYS A 234 -2.63 24.09 -3.24
N LYS A 235 -3.72 23.81 -3.97
CA LYS A 235 -4.31 22.45 -4.07
C LYS A 235 -3.34 21.45 -4.69
N LEU A 236 -2.56 21.84 -5.69
CA LEU A 236 -1.50 21.00 -6.26
C LEU A 236 -0.47 20.61 -5.20
N LYS A 237 0.09 21.58 -4.46
CA LYS A 237 1.13 21.32 -3.45
C LYS A 237 0.61 20.45 -2.31
N GLU A 238 -0.55 20.78 -1.77
CA GLU A 238 -1.16 20.04 -0.64
C GLU A 238 -1.58 18.63 -1.07
N GLY A 239 -2.28 18.51 -2.20
CA GLY A 239 -2.74 17.22 -2.71
C GLY A 239 -1.59 16.30 -3.10
N PHE A 240 -0.53 16.83 -3.73
CA PHE A 240 0.63 16.03 -4.09
C PHE A 240 1.35 15.49 -2.85
N LYS A 241 1.51 16.32 -1.81
CA LYS A 241 2.08 15.89 -0.53
C LYS A 241 1.18 14.87 0.20
N GLN A 242 -0.14 15.00 0.10
CA GLN A 242 -1.09 14.06 0.71
C GLN A 242 -1.04 12.69 0.02
N ILE A 243 -0.97 12.66 -1.32
CA ILE A 243 -1.04 11.42 -2.10
C ILE A 243 0.32 10.72 -2.15
N TYR A 244 1.41 11.47 -2.36
CA TYR A 244 2.75 10.89 -2.58
C TYR A 244 3.70 11.06 -1.38
N GLY A 245 3.26 11.67 -0.28
CA GLY A 245 4.06 11.85 0.93
C GLY A 245 5.18 12.89 0.83
N THR A 246 5.44 13.43 -0.36
CA THR A 246 6.54 14.36 -0.65
C THR A 246 6.07 15.55 -1.49
N THR A 247 6.92 16.55 -1.68
CA THR A 247 6.64 17.66 -2.59
C THR A 247 6.78 17.22 -4.05
N VAL A 248 6.18 17.99 -4.98
CA VAL A 248 6.30 17.74 -6.43
C VAL A 248 7.76 17.61 -6.88
N TYR A 249 8.62 18.53 -6.43
CA TYR A 249 10.04 18.48 -6.77
C TYR A 249 10.83 17.44 -5.98
N GLY A 250 10.42 17.12 -4.75
CA GLY A 250 10.98 16.00 -4.00
C GLY A 250 10.74 14.68 -4.73
N PHE A 251 9.50 14.44 -5.15
CA PHE A 251 9.15 13.28 -5.95
C PHE A 251 9.96 13.20 -7.25
N LEU A 252 10.05 14.33 -7.99
CA LEU A 252 10.81 14.39 -9.23
C LEU A 252 12.30 14.07 -9.01
N PHE A 253 12.90 14.61 -7.95
CA PHE A 253 14.28 14.36 -7.59
C PHE A 253 14.51 12.86 -7.29
N ASP A 254 13.69 12.28 -6.43
CA ASP A 254 13.78 10.87 -6.07
C ASP A 254 13.62 9.97 -7.29
N TYR A 255 12.66 10.29 -8.17
CA TYR A 255 12.44 9.55 -9.40
C TYR A 255 13.64 9.63 -10.36
N LYS A 256 14.22 10.84 -10.55
CA LYS A 256 15.42 11.04 -11.36
C LYS A 256 16.61 10.25 -10.82
N MET A 257 16.83 10.27 -9.51
CA MET A 257 17.93 9.55 -8.88
C MET A 257 17.77 8.04 -9.03
N GLU A 258 16.58 7.52 -8.85
CA GLU A 258 16.30 6.09 -9.04
C GLU A 258 16.45 5.65 -10.51
N LEU A 259 15.98 6.47 -11.45
CA LEU A 259 16.18 6.22 -12.88
C LEU A 259 17.67 6.26 -13.25
N ALA A 260 18.40 7.25 -12.75
CA ALA A 260 19.83 7.37 -12.95
C ALA A 260 20.60 6.15 -12.43
N ARG A 261 20.26 5.70 -11.22
CA ARG A 261 20.82 4.47 -10.63
C ARG A 261 20.60 3.26 -11.53
N LYS A 262 19.37 3.02 -11.98
CA LYS A 262 19.01 1.90 -12.88
C LYS A 262 19.76 1.95 -14.20
N LEU A 263 19.91 3.14 -14.80
CA LEU A 263 20.64 3.30 -16.04
C LEU A 263 22.14 3.04 -15.89
N LEU A 264 22.76 3.44 -14.77
CA LEU A 264 24.15 3.17 -14.48
C LEU A 264 24.40 1.68 -14.19
N GLU A 265 23.52 1.06 -13.39
CA GLU A 265 23.63 -0.36 -13.05
C GLU A 265 23.46 -1.28 -14.26
N SER A 266 22.70 -0.85 -15.28
CA SER A 266 22.57 -1.61 -16.53
C SER A 266 23.89 -1.71 -17.33
N GLY A 267 24.87 -0.86 -16.99
CA GLY A 267 26.16 -0.82 -17.69
C GLY A 267 26.09 -0.31 -19.14
N ALA A 268 24.90 0.04 -19.64
CA ALA A 268 24.69 0.46 -21.01
C ALA A 268 24.96 1.96 -21.25
N HIS A 269 25.15 2.75 -20.18
CA HIS A 269 25.26 4.20 -20.24
C HIS A 269 26.35 4.70 -19.30
N ASN A 270 27.10 5.71 -19.76
CA ASN A 270 28.05 6.41 -18.90
C ASN A 270 27.34 7.55 -18.12
N VAL A 271 28.04 8.13 -17.13
CA VAL A 271 27.49 9.17 -16.25
C VAL A 271 26.99 10.39 -17.03
N ASN A 272 27.68 10.82 -18.09
CA ASN A 272 27.28 11.97 -18.90
C ASN A 272 25.99 11.67 -19.68
N GLU A 273 25.89 10.48 -20.25
CA GLU A 273 24.68 10.04 -20.98
C GLU A 273 23.47 9.92 -20.05
N VAL A 274 23.68 9.41 -18.84
CA VAL A 274 22.63 9.34 -17.83
C VAL A 274 22.21 10.74 -17.40
N GLY A 275 23.16 11.67 -17.16
CA GLY A 275 22.86 13.05 -16.82
C GLY A 275 22.00 13.75 -17.90
N LEU A 276 22.31 13.54 -19.18
CA LEU A 276 21.51 14.08 -20.29
C LEU A 276 20.10 13.48 -20.39
N LYS A 277 19.93 12.22 -19.98
CA LYS A 277 18.62 11.53 -20.00
C LYS A 277 17.71 11.92 -18.86
N VAL A 278 18.26 12.16 -17.69
CA VAL A 278 17.47 12.49 -16.50
C VAL A 278 17.34 14.00 -16.24
N GLY A 279 18.17 14.82 -16.87
CA GLY A 279 18.13 16.29 -16.82
C GLY A 279 18.86 16.87 -15.64
#